data_0bd470b434b0a6e8b36d60235443f3fc
#
_entry.id   0bd470b434b0a6e8b36d60235443f3fc
#
_cell.length_a   1.000
_cell.length_b   1.000
_cell.length_c   1.000
_cell.angle_alpha   90.00
_cell.angle_beta   90.00
_cell.angle_gamma   90.00
#
_symmetry.space_group_name_H-M   'P 1'
#
loop_
_entity.id
_entity.type
_entity.pdbx_description
1 polymer ?
#
loop_
_entity_poly.entity_id
_entity_poly.type
_entity_poly.pdbx_seq_one_letter_code
_entity_poly.pdbx_strand_id
1 'polypeptide(L)'
;RTIYPDFLWGLSEDKFYAKAVLDAKYKPLDDKGLDRNDAYQMLAYMLRFDSKRGYLIYPQKYNDKNGLYSKKYDLYRDRNIFIQTIGLHIPQTAKEGKYEHFCSEMQKAEEDFIKRLRDCL
;
A
#
# COMPACT_ATOMS: atom_id res chain seq x y z
N ARG A 1 -18.33 -15.89 5.26
CA ARG A 1 -16.90 -15.79 5.53
C ARG A 1 -16.46 -14.32 5.58
N THR A 2 -15.96 -13.92 6.72
CA THR A 2 -15.54 -12.53 6.92
C THR A 2 -14.12 -12.33 6.39
N ILE A 3 -13.96 -11.35 5.51
CA ILE A 3 -12.66 -10.98 4.94
C ILE A 3 -12.20 -9.70 5.62
N TYR A 4 -10.94 -9.67 6.05
CA TYR A 4 -10.36 -8.51 6.72
C TYR A 4 -9.20 -7.94 5.91
N PRO A 5 -9.02 -6.62 5.91
CA PRO A 5 -7.80 -6.01 5.39
C PRO A 5 -6.61 -6.33 6.30
N ASP A 6 -5.40 -6.17 5.75
CA ASP A 6 -4.19 -6.43 6.52
C ASP A 6 -4.00 -5.42 7.66
N PHE A 7 -4.34 -4.15 7.44
CA PHE A 7 -4.16 -3.11 8.43
C PHE A 7 -5.31 -2.12 8.42
N LEU A 8 -5.65 -1.63 9.60
CA LEU A 8 -6.60 -0.54 9.80
C LEU A 8 -5.93 0.59 10.57
N TRP A 9 -6.04 1.79 10.05
CA TRP A 9 -5.51 2.99 10.71
C TRP A 9 -6.64 3.77 11.35
N GLY A 10 -6.45 4.14 12.61
CA GLY A 10 -7.46 4.94 13.32
C GLY A 10 -8.78 4.21 13.52
N LEU A 11 -8.71 2.93 13.90
CA LEU A 11 -9.90 2.14 14.19
C LEU A 11 -10.62 2.69 15.41
N SER A 12 -11.94 2.89 15.30
CA SER A 12 -12.76 3.37 16.40
C SER A 12 -12.91 2.31 17.50
N GLU A 13 -13.31 2.75 18.70
CA GLU A 13 -13.49 1.84 19.83
C GLU A 13 -14.56 0.77 19.56
N ASP A 14 -15.61 1.14 18.85
CA ASP A 14 -16.69 0.21 18.47
C ASP A 14 -16.29 -0.70 17.29
N LYS A 15 -15.13 -0.47 16.68
CA LYS A 15 -14.56 -1.24 15.55
C LYS A 15 -15.39 -1.19 14.27
N PHE A 16 -16.25 -0.19 14.11
CA PHE A 16 -17.04 -0.02 12.88
C PHE A 16 -16.49 1.03 11.94
N TYR A 17 -15.55 1.85 12.39
CA TYR A 17 -15.00 2.95 11.62
C TYR A 17 -13.46 2.93 11.66
N ALA A 18 -12.84 3.19 10.51
CA ALA A 18 -11.39 3.37 10.43
C ALA A 18 -11.07 4.59 9.56
N LYS A 19 -10.01 5.32 9.90
CA LYS A 19 -9.57 6.47 9.11
C LYS A 19 -9.00 6.05 7.78
N ALA A 20 -8.32 4.92 7.74
CA ALA A 20 -7.75 4.38 6.51
C ALA A 20 -7.70 2.85 6.58
N VAL A 21 -7.79 2.24 5.40
CA VAL A 21 -7.66 0.80 5.22
C VAL A 21 -6.41 0.56 4.37
N LEU A 22 -5.56 -0.36 4.80
CA LEU A 22 -4.33 -0.70 4.09
C LEU A 22 -4.29 -2.19 3.82
N ASP A 23 -3.87 -2.55 2.63
CA ASP A 23 -3.74 -3.96 2.23
C ASP A 23 -2.48 -4.16 1.42
N ALA A 24 -1.69 -5.16 1.80
CA ALA A 24 -0.45 -5.49 1.12
C ALA A 24 -0.70 -6.52 0.03
N LYS A 25 -0.11 -6.32 -1.11
CA LYS A 25 -0.23 -7.22 -2.26
C LYS A 25 1.10 -7.92 -2.52
N TYR A 26 1.02 -9.16 -2.98
CA TYR A 26 2.22 -9.96 -3.22
C TYR A 26 2.77 -9.83 -4.63
N LYS A 27 1.92 -9.44 -5.58
CA LYS A 27 2.33 -9.27 -6.97
C LYS A 27 2.75 -7.84 -7.23
N PRO A 28 3.83 -7.61 -7.99
CA PRO A 28 4.17 -6.25 -8.40
C PRO A 28 3.04 -5.62 -9.20
N LEU A 29 2.91 -4.32 -9.08
CA LEU A 29 1.98 -3.57 -9.92
C LEU A 29 2.46 -3.64 -11.36
N ASP A 30 1.58 -4.05 -12.28
CA ASP A 30 1.93 -4.11 -13.69
C ASP A 30 1.70 -2.78 -14.39
N ASP A 31 2.04 -2.72 -15.68
CA ASP A 31 1.91 -1.50 -16.49
C ASP A 31 0.46 -1.06 -16.69
N LYS A 32 -0.48 -1.93 -16.42
CA LYS A 32 -1.91 -1.63 -16.57
C LYS A 32 -2.48 -0.86 -15.38
N GLY A 33 -1.70 -0.69 -14.32
CA GLY A 33 -2.12 0.02 -13.14
C GLY A 33 -2.92 -0.84 -12.17
N LEU A 34 -3.90 -0.23 -11.51
CA LEU A 34 -4.67 -0.89 -10.45
C LEU A 34 -5.52 -2.04 -11.02
N ASP A 35 -5.32 -3.24 -10.48
CA ASP A 35 -6.12 -4.39 -10.84
C ASP A 35 -7.56 -4.22 -10.35
N ARG A 36 -8.52 -4.59 -11.21
CA ARG A 36 -9.95 -4.46 -10.91
C ARG A 36 -10.33 -5.23 -9.64
N ASN A 37 -9.83 -6.46 -9.49
CA ASN A 37 -10.15 -7.28 -8.32
C ASN A 37 -9.59 -6.67 -7.04
N ASP A 38 -8.39 -6.12 -7.10
CA ASP A 38 -7.79 -5.44 -5.95
C ASP A 38 -8.58 -4.19 -5.59
N ALA A 39 -9.05 -3.45 -6.59
CA ALA A 39 -9.87 -2.28 -6.37
C ALA A 39 -11.21 -2.64 -5.72
N TYR A 40 -11.87 -3.68 -6.20
CA TYR A 40 -13.15 -4.13 -5.65
C TYR A 40 -13.00 -4.61 -4.21
N GLN A 41 -11.93 -5.35 -3.92
CA GLN A 41 -11.65 -5.81 -2.56
C GLN A 41 -11.45 -4.61 -1.62
N MET A 42 -10.66 -3.64 -2.05
CA MET A 42 -10.42 -2.44 -1.26
C MET A 42 -11.70 -1.64 -1.04
N LEU A 43 -12.53 -1.51 -2.08
CA LEU A 43 -13.82 -0.82 -1.94
C LEU A 43 -14.72 -1.51 -0.93
N ALA A 44 -14.76 -2.84 -0.92
CA ALA A 44 -15.52 -3.59 0.06
C ALA A 44 -15.02 -3.34 1.48
N TYR A 45 -13.72 -3.30 1.69
CA TYR A 45 -13.12 -2.98 2.99
C TYR A 45 -13.45 -1.56 3.42
N MET A 46 -13.33 -0.60 2.52
CA MET A 46 -13.62 0.80 2.81
C MET A 46 -15.08 0.98 3.18
N LEU A 47 -15.97 0.33 2.48
CA LEU A 47 -17.40 0.37 2.80
C LEU A 47 -17.68 -0.23 4.18
N ARG A 48 -17.05 -1.36 4.49
CA ARG A 48 -17.26 -2.04 5.77
C ARG A 48 -16.84 -1.19 6.96
N PHE A 49 -15.73 -0.45 6.84
CA PHE A 49 -15.20 0.38 7.92
C PHE A 49 -15.50 1.85 7.75
N ASP A 50 -16.43 2.18 6.86
CA ASP A 50 -16.81 3.57 6.56
C ASP A 50 -15.57 4.45 6.35
N SER A 51 -14.58 3.92 5.67
CA SER A 51 -13.32 4.61 5.43
C SER A 51 -13.32 5.27 4.07
N LYS A 52 -12.82 6.50 4.04
CA LYS A 52 -12.69 7.28 2.80
C LYS A 52 -11.34 7.09 2.12
N ARG A 53 -10.41 6.39 2.76
CA ARG A 53 -9.04 6.21 2.27
C ARG A 53 -8.66 4.74 2.24
N GLY A 54 -8.25 4.27 1.07
CA GLY A 54 -7.72 2.92 0.92
C GLY A 54 -6.33 2.95 0.31
N TYR A 55 -5.40 2.22 0.89
CA TYR A 55 -4.03 2.16 0.42
C TYR A 55 -3.67 0.72 0.06
N LEU A 56 -3.26 0.51 -1.18
CA LEU A 56 -2.76 -0.76 -1.68
C LEU A 56 -1.24 -0.67 -1.81
N ILE A 57 -0.55 -1.56 -1.13
CA ILE A 57 0.91 -1.56 -1.06
C ILE A 57 1.42 -2.70 -1.94
N TYR A 58 2.25 -2.36 -2.94
CA TYR A 58 2.80 -3.32 -3.88
C TYR A 58 4.31 -3.39 -3.76
N PRO A 59 4.92 -4.58 -3.92
CA PRO A 59 6.37 -4.66 -4.02
C PRO A 59 6.84 -3.98 -5.31
N GLN A 60 7.91 -3.21 -5.20
CA GLN A 60 8.48 -2.49 -6.33
C GLN A 60 9.95 -2.85 -6.49
N LYS A 61 10.38 -3.08 -7.73
CA LYS A 61 11.77 -3.44 -8.03
C LYS A 61 12.68 -2.23 -7.87
N TYR A 62 13.92 -2.52 -7.51
CA TYR A 62 14.95 -1.52 -7.25
C TYR A 62 15.23 -0.58 -8.42
N ASN A 63 15.20 -1.08 -9.65
CA ASN A 63 15.65 -0.33 -10.83
C ASN A 63 14.51 0.38 -11.58
N ASP A 64 13.43 0.70 -10.90
CA ASP A 64 12.38 1.47 -11.54
C ASP A 64 12.86 2.90 -11.73
N LYS A 65 13.01 3.31 -12.99
CA LYS A 65 13.57 4.62 -13.36
C LYS A 65 12.75 5.80 -12.85
N ASN A 66 11.51 5.56 -12.47
CA ASN A 66 10.58 6.61 -12.03
C ASN A 66 10.54 6.75 -10.51
N GLY A 67 11.43 6.08 -9.78
CA GLY A 67 11.42 6.11 -8.33
C GLY A 67 10.30 5.27 -7.74
N LEU A 68 9.91 5.60 -6.51
CA LEU A 68 8.85 4.84 -5.85
C LEU A 68 7.48 5.26 -6.37
N TYR A 69 6.72 4.27 -6.81
CA TYR A 69 5.42 4.49 -7.40
C TYR A 69 4.40 4.90 -6.35
N SER A 70 3.64 5.93 -6.68
CA SER A 70 2.48 6.33 -5.89
C SER A 70 1.46 6.94 -6.82
N LYS A 71 0.24 6.40 -6.82
CA LYS A 71 -0.82 6.93 -7.67
C LYS A 71 -2.13 6.91 -6.92
N LYS A 72 -2.86 8.02 -7.02
CA LYS A 72 -4.14 8.21 -6.36
C LYS A 72 -5.27 8.07 -7.37
N TYR A 73 -6.29 7.31 -7.00
CA TYR A 73 -7.49 7.10 -7.82
C TYR A 73 -8.67 7.66 -7.05
N ASP A 74 -9.18 8.81 -7.50
CA ASP A 74 -10.34 9.43 -6.87
C ASP A 74 -11.61 8.65 -7.24
N LEU A 75 -12.42 8.32 -6.24
CA LEU A 75 -13.63 7.53 -6.43
C LEU A 75 -14.87 8.38 -6.61
N TYR A 76 -14.81 9.61 -6.13
CA TYR A 76 -15.90 10.58 -6.23
C TYR A 76 -15.38 11.94 -6.61
N ARG A 77 -16.26 12.76 -7.18
CA ARG A 77 -15.93 14.15 -7.52
C ARG A 77 -15.54 14.97 -6.29
N ASP A 78 -16.01 14.60 -5.11
CA ASP A 78 -15.69 15.29 -3.85
C ASP A 78 -14.26 15.07 -3.39
N ARG A 79 -13.53 14.20 -4.03
CA ARG A 79 -12.10 14.00 -3.89
C ARG A 79 -11.60 13.57 -2.53
N ASN A 80 -12.48 13.34 -1.60
CA ASN A 80 -12.11 12.86 -0.27
C ASN A 80 -12.17 11.34 -0.13
N ILE A 81 -12.67 10.66 -1.15
CA ILE A 81 -12.75 9.21 -1.18
C ILE A 81 -11.84 8.69 -2.30
N PHE A 82 -10.82 7.96 -1.93
CA PHE A 82 -9.83 7.51 -2.92
C PHE A 82 -9.17 6.20 -2.53
N ILE A 83 -8.62 5.54 -3.54
CA ILE A 83 -7.66 4.45 -3.40
C ILE A 83 -6.31 4.95 -3.89
N GLN A 84 -5.27 4.72 -3.11
CA GLN A 84 -3.91 5.07 -3.50
C GLN A 84 -3.05 3.81 -3.54
N THR A 85 -2.31 3.63 -4.64
CA THR A 85 -1.34 2.56 -4.76
C THR A 85 0.03 3.11 -4.39
N ILE A 86 0.76 2.38 -3.56
CA ILE A 86 2.08 2.79 -3.07
C ILE A 86 3.05 1.64 -3.28
N GLY A 87 4.19 1.93 -3.90
CA GLY A 87 5.26 0.96 -4.06
C GLY A 87 6.13 0.85 -2.83
N LEU A 88 6.37 -0.36 -2.36
CA LEU A 88 7.40 -0.66 -1.36
C LEU A 88 8.61 -1.21 -2.08
N HIS A 89 9.71 -0.50 -1.96
CA HIS A 89 10.95 -0.90 -2.59
C HIS A 89 11.51 -2.17 -1.93
N ILE A 90 11.63 -3.23 -2.73
CA ILE A 90 12.26 -4.47 -2.29
C ILE A 90 13.64 -4.52 -2.94
N PRO A 91 14.73 -4.41 -2.16
CA PRO A 91 16.08 -4.52 -2.71
C PRO A 91 16.28 -5.90 -3.34
N GLN A 92 16.99 -5.93 -4.46
CA GLN A 92 17.36 -7.22 -5.04
C GLN A 92 18.48 -7.85 -4.22
N THR A 93 18.35 -9.15 -3.93
CA THR A 93 19.44 -9.91 -3.38
C THR A 93 20.49 -10.05 -4.46
N ALA A 94 21.31 -9.02 -4.61
CA ALA A 94 22.38 -9.11 -5.57
C ALA A 94 23.52 -9.88 -4.97
N LYS A 95 23.87 -10.99 -5.60
CA LYS A 95 25.17 -11.63 -5.53
C LYS A 95 25.65 -12.14 -4.17
N GLU A 96 26.21 -13.31 -4.23
CA GLU A 96 26.82 -14.10 -3.16
C GLU A 96 27.35 -13.32 -1.95
N GLY A 97 26.96 -13.77 -0.75
CA GLY A 97 27.58 -13.36 0.50
C GLY A 97 27.12 -12.04 1.07
N LYS A 98 26.00 -11.49 0.61
CA LYS A 98 25.59 -10.14 1.03
C LYS A 98 24.21 -10.05 1.67
N TYR A 99 23.90 -11.06 2.45
CA TYR A 99 22.67 -11.02 3.25
C TYR A 99 22.60 -9.80 4.16
N GLU A 100 23.72 -9.45 4.78
CA GLU A 100 23.81 -8.26 5.64
C GLU A 100 23.55 -6.97 4.87
N HIS A 101 24.08 -6.88 3.66
CA HIS A 101 23.82 -5.73 2.79
C HIS A 101 22.35 -5.64 2.39
N PHE A 102 21.75 -6.79 2.05
CA PHE A 102 20.32 -6.85 1.76
C PHE A 102 19.49 -6.39 2.95
N CYS A 103 19.81 -6.87 4.16
CA CYS A 103 19.10 -6.47 5.36
C CYS A 103 19.21 -4.96 5.62
N SER A 104 20.39 -4.40 5.42
CA SER A 104 20.62 -2.96 5.58
C SER A 104 19.80 -2.15 4.58
N GLU A 105 19.79 -2.55 3.31
CA GLU A 105 19.00 -1.88 2.28
C GLU A 105 17.51 -2.04 2.51
N MET A 106 17.07 -3.21 2.94
CA MET A 106 15.66 -3.45 3.25
C MET A 106 15.21 -2.59 4.42
N GLN A 107 16.05 -2.44 5.43
CA GLN A 107 15.76 -1.56 6.57
C GLN A 107 15.57 -0.11 6.12
N LYS A 108 16.42 0.38 5.25
CA LYS A 108 16.28 1.73 4.69
C LYS A 108 14.99 1.87 3.89
N ALA A 109 14.67 0.85 3.08
CA ALA A 109 13.44 0.86 2.29
C ALA A 109 12.20 0.89 3.19
N GLU A 110 12.21 0.13 4.28
CA GLU A 110 11.11 0.15 5.24
C GLU A 110 10.97 1.50 5.94
N GLU A 111 12.08 2.10 6.35
CA GLU A 111 12.08 3.41 6.98
C GLU A 111 11.54 4.48 6.04
N ASP A 112 11.98 4.49 4.79
CA ASP A 112 11.50 5.42 3.77
C ASP A 112 10.00 5.21 3.50
N PHE A 113 9.57 3.97 3.44
CA PHE A 113 8.17 3.62 3.23
C PHE A 113 7.30 4.13 4.38
N ILE A 114 7.71 3.90 5.63
CA ILE A 114 6.99 4.35 6.81
C ILE A 114 6.86 5.87 6.80
N LYS A 115 7.92 6.57 6.47
CA LYS A 115 7.90 8.02 6.37
C LYS A 115 6.91 8.51 5.32
N ARG A 116 6.93 7.90 4.13
CA ARG A 116 6.00 8.23 3.05
C ARG A 116 4.56 7.94 3.44
N LEU A 117 4.33 6.83 4.11
CA LEU A 117 3.00 6.45 4.57
C LEU A 117 2.46 7.45 5.59
N ARG A 118 3.29 7.90 6.52
CA ARG A 118 2.91 8.94 7.49
C ARG A 118 2.51 10.24 6.80
N ASP A 119 3.24 10.61 5.75
CA ASP A 119 2.93 11.83 4.99
C ASP A 119 1.59 11.70 4.25
N CYS A 120 1.19 10.48 3.88
CA CYS A 120 -0.10 10.23 3.23
C CYS A 120 -1.27 10.19 4.22
N LEU A 121 -1.02 9.73 5.41
CA LEU A 121 -2.05 9.56 6.44
C LEU A 121 -2.25 10.85 7.23
#